data_dd65b902c019347d84d4e1637cad9684
#
_entry.id   dd65b902c019347d84d4e1637cad9684
#
_cell.length_a   1.000
_cell.length_b   1.000
_cell.length_c   1.000
_cell.angle_alpha   90.00
_cell.angle_beta   90.00
_cell.angle_gamma   90.00
#
_symmetry.space_group_name_H-M   'P 1'
#
loop_
_entity.id
_entity.type
_entity.pdbx_description
1 polymer ?
#
loop_
_entity_poly.entity_id
_entity_poly.type
_entity_poly.pdbx_seq_one_letter_code
_entity_poly.pdbx_strand_id
1 'polypeptide(L)' 'MKKPNLAIVGATGLVGSTFLKVIEERDFPFENLYLMASKRSAGKVIKFKSKDYVVEELCEEAFDKDIDIALFSRW' A
#
# COMPACT_ATOMS: atom_id res chain seq x y z
N MET A 1 -20.61 1.11 8.60
CA MET A 1 -19.95 1.68 7.42
C MET A 1 -18.81 0.80 6.96
N LYS A 2 -18.69 0.67 5.66
CA LYS A 2 -17.64 -0.14 5.09
C LYS A 2 -16.31 0.60 5.13
N LYS A 3 -15.26 -0.08 5.58
CA LYS A 3 -13.93 0.50 5.57
C LYS A 3 -13.37 0.50 4.16
N PRO A 4 -12.56 1.50 3.79
CA PRO A 4 -12.01 1.55 2.44
C PRO A 4 -10.88 0.55 2.24
N ASN A 5 -10.69 0.14 0.99
CA ASN A 5 -9.53 -0.61 0.58
C ASN A 5 -8.48 0.38 0.11
N LEU A 6 -7.30 0.30 0.68
CA LEU A 6 -6.22 1.24 0.40
C LEU A 6 -5.15 0.61 -0.48
N ALA A 7 -4.57 1.42 -1.33
CA ALA A 7 -3.40 1.02 -2.11
C ALA A 7 -2.33 2.09 -1.96
N ILE A 8 -1.09 1.67 -1.74
CA ILE A 8 0.04 2.59 -1.66
C ILE A 8 0.98 2.26 -2.79
N VAL A 9 1.14 3.20 -3.71
CA VAL A 9 2.01 3.05 -4.87
C VAL A 9 3.36 3.64 -4.52
N GLY A 10 4.42 2.87 -4.71
CA GLY A 10 5.76 3.27 -4.30
C GLY A 10 6.03 2.95 -2.84
N ALA A 11 5.41 1.89 -2.33
CA ALA A 11 5.47 1.53 -0.91
C ALA A 11 6.87 1.31 -0.37
N THR A 12 7.81 0.93 -1.22
CA THR A 12 9.19 0.70 -0.79
C THR A 12 10.03 1.97 -0.76
N GLY A 13 9.50 3.08 -1.27
CA GLY A 13 10.20 4.34 -1.24
C GLY A 13 10.04 5.04 0.11
N LEU A 14 10.80 6.13 0.28
CA LEU A 14 10.75 6.88 1.52
C LEU A 14 9.36 7.45 1.80
N VAL A 15 8.73 8.02 0.78
CA VAL A 15 7.40 8.61 0.96
C VAL A 15 6.35 7.55 1.24
N GLY A 16 6.47 6.40 0.57
CA GLY A 16 5.56 5.28 0.83
C GLY A 16 5.66 4.78 2.27
N SER A 17 6.89 4.69 2.77
CA SER A 17 7.11 4.30 4.17
C SER A 17 6.49 5.31 5.12
N THR A 18 6.56 6.59 4.77
CA THR A 18 5.95 7.65 5.57
C THR A 18 4.43 7.52 5.59
N PHE A 19 3.83 7.19 4.44
CA PHE A 19 2.38 6.96 4.40
C PHE A 19 1.98 5.85 5.35
N LEU A 20 2.71 4.74 5.34
CA LEU A 20 2.41 3.62 6.23
C LEU A 20 2.50 4.04 7.69
N LYS A 21 3.53 4.79 8.01
CA LYS A 21 3.73 5.27 9.37
C LYS A 21 2.58 6.17 9.83
N VAL A 22 2.13 7.05 8.95
CA VAL A 22 1.01 7.96 9.26
C VAL A 22 -0.27 7.16 9.47
N ILE A 23 -0.53 6.18 8.61
CA ILE A 23 -1.72 5.34 8.74
C ILE A 23 -1.71 4.61 10.09
N GLU A 24 -0.55 4.12 10.51
CA GLU A 24 -0.43 3.43 11.78
C GLU A 24 -0.61 4.38 12.96
N GLU A 25 0.05 5.53 12.92
CA GLU A 25 -0.02 6.50 14.01
C GLU A 25 -1.44 7.06 14.18
N ARG A 26 -2.14 7.27 13.07
CA ARG A 26 -3.49 7.83 13.10
C ARG A 26 -4.55 6.75 13.23
N ASP A 27 -4.13 5.51 13.24
CA ASP A 27 -5.06 4.39 13.30
C ASP A 27 -6.15 4.51 12.24
N PHE A 28 -5.74 4.85 11.02
CA PHE A 28 -6.65 5.04 9.90
C PHE A 28 -7.35 3.71 9.56
N PRO A 29 -8.67 3.68 9.53
CA PRO A 29 -9.38 2.43 9.27
C PRO A 29 -9.30 2.01 7.80
N PHE A 30 -9.04 0.74 7.56
CA PHE A 30 -9.05 0.19 6.22
C PHE A 30 -9.44 -1.28 6.27
N GLU A 31 -10.04 -1.77 5.20
CA GLU A 31 -10.41 -3.18 5.10
C GLU A 31 -9.24 -4.01 4.58
N ASN A 32 -8.70 -3.60 3.46
CA ASN A 32 -7.54 -4.26 2.87
C ASN A 32 -6.50 -3.22 2.51
N LEU A 33 -5.24 -3.61 2.60
CA LEU A 33 -4.13 -2.74 2.26
C LEU A 33 -3.30 -3.43 1.18
N TYR A 34 -3.13 -2.76 0.06
CA TYR A 34 -2.33 -3.24 -1.06
C TYR A 34 -1.11 -2.37 -1.21
N LEU A 35 0.07 -3.00 -1.24
CA LEU A 35 1.33 -2.29 -1.42
C LEU A 35 1.84 -2.58 -2.83
N MET A 36 2.12 -1.53 -3.58
CA MET A 36 2.55 -1.65 -4.97
C MET A 36 3.83 -0.88 -5.20
N ALA A 37 4.67 -1.39 -6.06
CA ALA A 37 5.92 -0.74 -6.40
C ALA A 37 6.38 -1.23 -7.77
N SER A 38 7.53 -0.71 -8.22
CA SER A 38 8.07 -1.12 -9.50
C SER A 38 8.44 -2.60 -9.47
N LYS A 39 8.62 -3.17 -10.66
CA LYS A 39 9.00 -4.57 -10.79
C LYS A 39 10.23 -4.91 -9.97
N ARG A 40 11.15 -3.97 -9.84
CA ARG A 40 12.39 -4.15 -9.09
C ARG A 40 12.12 -4.41 -7.61
N SER A 41 11.08 -3.81 -7.08
CA SER A 41 10.72 -3.91 -5.67
C SER A 41 9.63 -4.93 -5.39
N ALA A 42 8.99 -5.44 -6.43
CA ALA A 42 7.93 -6.43 -6.26
C ALA A 42 8.46 -7.69 -5.58
N GLY A 43 7.65 -8.27 -4.72
CA GLY A 43 8.02 -9.46 -4.00
C GLY A 43 8.64 -9.21 -2.64
N LYS A 44 8.98 -7.97 -2.33
CA LYS A 44 9.49 -7.63 -1.01
C LYS A 44 8.36 -7.71 0.01
N VAL A 45 8.72 -8.04 1.24
CA VAL A 45 7.75 -8.13 2.33
C VAL A 45 7.93 -6.94 3.25
N ILE A 46 6.84 -6.26 3.54
CA ILE A 46 6.85 -5.13 4.47
C ILE A 46 5.97 -5.49 5.65
N LYS A 47 6.53 -5.37 6.84
CA LYS A 47 5.78 -5.64 8.05
C LYS A 47 5.06 -4.37 8.49
N PHE A 48 3.74 -4.47 8.68
CA PHE A 48 2.92 -3.35 9.07
C PHE A 48 1.84 -3.81 10.03
N LYS A 49 1.79 -3.19 11.19
CA LYS A 49 0.83 -3.54 12.25
C LYS A 49 0.87 -5.04 12.59
N SER A 50 2.08 -5.58 12.69
CA SER A 50 2.31 -6.98 13.04
C SER A 50 1.84 -7.96 11.98
N LYS A 51 1.63 -7.48 10.76
CA LYS A 51 1.19 -8.28 9.64
C LYS A 51 2.14 -8.11 8.47
N ASP A 52 2.42 -9.19 7.77
CA ASP A 52 3.32 -9.13 6.62
C ASP A 52 2.52 -8.87 5.35
N TYR A 53 2.97 -7.89 4.57
CA TYR A 53 2.37 -7.54 3.29
C TYR A 53 3.40 -7.73 2.19
N VAL A 54 3.02 -8.44 1.14
CA VAL A 54 3.91 -8.63 -0.01
C VAL A 54 3.66 -7.50 -1.01
N VAL A 55 4.73 -6.84 -1.42
CA VAL A 55 4.65 -5.75 -2.39
C VAL A 55 4.38 -6.34 -3.77
N GLU A 56 3.35 -5.83 -4.45
CA GLU A 56 2.97 -6.26 -5.79
C GLU A 56 3.57 -5.34 -6.84
N GLU A 57 3.76 -5.88 -8.03
CA GLU A 57 4.24 -5.07 -9.14
C GLU A 57 3.12 -4.13 -9.60
N LEU A 58 3.45 -2.87 -9.79
CA LEU A 58 2.50 -1.88 -10.27
C LEU A 58 2.22 -2.09 -11.75
N CYS A 59 0.99 -2.42 -12.08
CA CYS A 59 0.55 -2.60 -13.47
C CYS A 59 -0.95 -2.32 -13.52
N GLU A 60 -1.50 -2.26 -14.74
CA GLU A 60 -2.92 -1.97 -14.87
C GLU A 60 -3.78 -2.99 -14.15
N GLU A 61 -3.39 -4.24 -14.21
CA GLU A 61 -4.15 -5.31 -13.57
C GLU A 61 -4.17 -5.18 -12.04
N ALA A 62 -3.18 -4.52 -11.48
CA ALA A 62 -3.14 -4.33 -10.04
C ALA A 62 -4.32 -3.48 -9.55
N PHE A 63 -4.85 -2.63 -10.41
CA PHE A 63 -5.99 -1.78 -10.07
C PHE A 63 -7.33 -2.41 -10.37
N ASP A 64 -7.34 -3.64 -10.84
CA ASP A 64 -8.59 -4.39 -11.00
C ASP A 64 -9.13 -4.83 -9.64
N LYS A 65 -8.33 -4.66 -8.60
CA LYS A 65 -8.77 -4.92 -7.25
C LYS A 65 -9.75 -3.82 -6.82
N ASP A 66 -10.58 -4.15 -5.87
CA ASP A 66 -11.59 -3.21 -5.37
C ASP A 66 -10.90 -2.16 -4.47
N ILE A 67 -10.20 -1.22 -5.09
CA ILE A 67 -9.45 -0.18 -4.39
C ILE A 67 -10.29 1.09 -4.32
N ASP A 68 -10.49 1.58 -3.11
CA ASP A 68 -11.25 2.81 -2.89
C ASP A 68 -10.36 4.05 -2.89
N ILE A 69 -9.17 3.93 -2.29
CA ILE A 69 -8.24 5.04 -2.17
C ILE A 69 -6.84 4.57 -2.56
N ALA A 70 -6.21 5.31 -3.45
CA ALA A 70 -4.83 5.02 -3.85
C ALA A 70 -3.95 6.22 -3.50
N LEU A 71 -2.88 5.96 -2.76
CA LEU A 71 -1.90 6.98 -2.39
C LEU A 71 -0.64 6.77 -3.21
N PHE A 72 -0.25 7.79 -3.95
CA PHE A 72 0.92 7.72 -4.80
C PHE A 72 2.08 8.47 -4.15
N SER A 73 3.18 7.79 -3.97
CA SER A 73 4.36 8.36 -3.32
C SER A 73 5.40 8.83 -4.33
N ARG A 74 5.02 8.89 -5.58
CA ARG A 74 5.95 9.19 -6.65
C ARG A 74 5.37 10.15 -7.67
N TRP A 75 6.24 10.95 -8.28
CA TRP A 75 5.96 11.86 -9.39
C TRP A 75 6.97 11.72 -10.50
#